data_0da30f68550e2224f58b7239809219f9
#
_entry.id   0da30f68550e2224f58b7239809219f9
#
_cell.length_a   1.000
_cell.length_b   1.000
_cell.length_c   1.000
_cell.angle_alpha   90.00
_cell.angle_beta   90.00
_cell.angle_gamma   90.00
#
_symmetry.space_group_name_H-M   'P 1'
#
loop_
_entity.id
_entity.type
_entity.pdbx_description
1 polymer ?
#
loop_
_entity_poly.entity_id
_entity_poly.type
_entity_poly.pdbx_seq_one_letter_code
_entity_poly.pdbx_strand_id
1 'polypeptide(L)'
;MRSSAWGPSPSYAQGRFENAQYGMAPGFRLGFLFFRAPHYWEIRWQYTRMTNRGKDHSSKPTPNDQFLTGTWPQISNQPLSGIQSHIHLNYNMFDWFVIRVFFPNPHLRLRILGGACAAWMDQDWKLRYYDSTPNTTTIRNKWHFVGAGLKSGSMVDWYWTGDLYMTTAGYFGILLGSYSNHSRQTTTFQPTANDNTSVPIRNNGYLDTRPTVTMQMLLGPSYQKNFPCNRIEFFAGFEVTSWFNLQEIYRSTSGSPQNAKETWINSSMMALYGLSTRLTVDF
;
A
#
# COMPACT_ATOMS: atom_id res chain seq x y z
N MET A 1 11.18 -10.91 -14.52
CA MET A 1 12.61 -10.78 -14.81
C MET A 1 12.86 -11.30 -16.20
N ARG A 2 13.38 -10.48 -17.10
CA ARG A 2 13.78 -10.91 -18.45
C ARG A 2 15.27 -11.12 -18.40
N SER A 3 15.78 -12.32 -18.68
CA SER A 3 17.22 -12.57 -18.84
C SER A 3 17.53 -12.76 -20.31
N SER A 4 18.58 -12.13 -20.80
CA SER A 4 19.13 -12.36 -22.14
C SER A 4 19.96 -13.65 -22.15
N ALA A 5 20.03 -14.31 -23.30
CA ALA A 5 20.73 -15.57 -23.49
C ALA A 5 22.23 -15.45 -23.30
N TRP A 6 22.83 -16.57 -22.99
CA TRP A 6 24.24 -16.80 -22.78
C TRP A 6 25.05 -16.55 -24.06
N GLY A 7 25.91 -15.56 -24.03
CA GLY A 7 27.00 -15.42 -25.01
C GLY A 7 28.30 -16.01 -24.46
N PRO A 8 29.36 -16.17 -25.27
CA PRO A 8 30.61 -16.84 -24.91
C PRO A 8 31.54 -16.05 -23.97
N SER A 9 31.06 -14.99 -23.32
CA SER A 9 31.82 -14.25 -22.30
C SER A 9 31.13 -14.39 -20.93
N PRO A 10 31.78 -14.19 -19.78
CA PRO A 10 31.15 -14.29 -18.46
C PRO A 10 30.03 -13.26 -18.34
N SER A 11 28.90 -13.63 -18.82
CA SER A 11 27.71 -12.79 -18.89
C SER A 11 26.88 -13.05 -17.67
N TYR A 12 26.74 -12.04 -16.83
CA TYR A 12 25.74 -11.97 -15.80
C TYR A 12 24.37 -11.77 -16.46
N ALA A 13 23.36 -12.41 -15.91
CA ALA A 13 21.99 -12.26 -16.39
C ALA A 13 21.53 -10.79 -16.24
N GLN A 14 21.28 -10.12 -17.35
CA GLN A 14 20.63 -8.81 -17.36
C GLN A 14 19.13 -9.00 -17.52
N GLY A 15 18.34 -8.36 -16.66
CA GLY A 15 16.90 -8.50 -16.74
C GLY A 15 16.16 -7.24 -16.27
N ARG A 16 14.93 -7.08 -16.76
CA ARG A 16 14.00 -6.05 -16.31
C ARG A 16 13.06 -6.65 -15.27
N PHE A 17 12.94 -5.98 -14.12
CA PHE A 17 11.92 -6.31 -13.14
C PHE A 17 10.58 -5.71 -13.55
N GLU A 18 9.54 -6.53 -13.55
CA GLU A 18 8.17 -6.09 -13.66
C GLU A 18 7.52 -6.26 -12.28
N ASN A 19 7.03 -5.14 -11.73
CA ASN A 19 6.38 -5.11 -10.43
C ASN A 19 4.87 -5.10 -10.62
N ALA A 20 4.14 -5.83 -9.78
CA ALA A 20 2.70 -5.69 -9.70
C ALA A 20 2.34 -4.26 -9.26
N GLN A 21 1.53 -3.59 -10.06
CA GLN A 21 1.12 -2.22 -9.80
C GLN A 21 -0.33 -2.17 -9.31
N TYR A 22 -0.59 -1.28 -8.37
CA TYR A 22 -1.95 -0.90 -8.01
C TYR A 22 -2.50 0.06 -9.05
N GLY A 23 -3.79 -0.09 -9.40
CA GLY A 23 -4.51 0.89 -10.19
C GLY A 23 -4.83 2.15 -9.39
N MET A 24 -5.36 3.17 -10.06
CA MET A 24 -6.00 4.29 -9.38
C MET A 24 -7.33 3.83 -8.77
N ALA A 25 -7.58 4.21 -7.51
CA ALA A 25 -8.81 3.87 -6.82
C ALA A 25 -9.30 5.05 -5.98
N PRO A 26 -10.62 5.31 -5.96
CA PRO A 26 -11.19 6.31 -5.08
C PRO A 26 -11.18 5.81 -3.63
N GLY A 27 -10.90 6.73 -2.72
CA GLY A 27 -11.10 6.57 -1.29
C GLY A 27 -12.00 7.68 -0.75
N PHE A 28 -12.51 7.52 0.44
CA PHE A 28 -13.23 8.59 1.12
C PHE A 28 -12.70 8.80 2.53
N ARG A 29 -12.89 10.04 3.01
CA ARG A 29 -12.51 10.46 4.34
C ARG A 29 -13.66 11.24 4.95
N LEU A 30 -14.12 10.80 6.10
CA LEU A 30 -15.11 11.51 6.90
C LEU A 30 -14.43 12.06 8.14
N GLY A 31 -14.74 13.30 8.51
CA GLY A 31 -14.18 13.92 9.69
C GLY A 31 -15.18 14.82 10.41
N PHE A 32 -15.04 14.85 11.72
CA PHE A 32 -15.75 15.76 12.59
C PHE A 32 -14.72 16.57 13.36
N LEU A 33 -14.96 17.88 13.46
CA LEU A 33 -14.10 18.81 14.15
C LEU A 33 -14.92 19.59 15.13
N PHE A 34 -14.47 19.64 16.36
CA PHE A 34 -15.02 20.48 17.42
C PHE A 34 -13.96 21.53 17.82
N PHE A 35 -14.30 22.81 17.63
CA PHE A 35 -13.43 23.93 17.99
C PHE A 35 -13.93 24.58 19.28
N ARG A 36 -13.03 24.83 20.22
CA ARG A 36 -13.31 25.53 21.47
C ARG A 36 -12.57 26.85 21.52
N ALA A 37 -13.28 27.93 21.22
CA ALA A 37 -12.88 29.29 21.63
C ALA A 37 -13.11 29.44 23.16
N PRO A 38 -12.33 30.18 23.95
CA PRO A 38 -11.25 31.10 23.61
C PRO A 38 -9.84 30.44 23.61
N HIS A 39 -9.70 29.16 23.85
CA HIS A 39 -8.40 28.53 24.06
C HIS A 39 -7.71 28.04 22.80
N TYR A 40 -8.32 28.19 21.62
CA TYR A 40 -7.77 27.74 20.33
C TYR A 40 -7.42 26.24 20.29
N TRP A 41 -8.27 25.43 20.94
CA TRP A 41 -8.18 23.98 20.89
C TRP A 41 -9.20 23.42 19.91
N GLU A 42 -8.74 22.46 19.10
CA GLU A 42 -9.61 21.68 18.21
C GLU A 42 -9.49 20.21 18.59
N ILE A 43 -10.62 19.51 18.57
CA ILE A 43 -10.65 18.04 18.64
C ILE A 43 -11.17 17.54 17.31
N ARG A 44 -10.42 16.65 16.68
CA ARG A 44 -10.75 16.09 15.36
C ARG A 44 -10.84 14.59 15.42
N TRP A 45 -11.92 14.04 14.88
CA TRP A 45 -12.09 12.62 14.54
C TRP A 45 -12.09 12.49 13.04
N GLN A 46 -11.38 11.49 12.53
CA GLN A 46 -11.27 11.28 11.10
C GLN A 46 -11.23 9.79 10.80
N TYR A 47 -12.05 9.35 9.87
CA TYR A 47 -12.05 7.99 9.35
C TYR A 47 -11.73 8.02 7.86
N THR A 48 -10.75 7.24 7.46
CA THR A 48 -10.31 7.09 6.06
C THR A 48 -10.54 5.66 5.62
N ARG A 49 -11.17 5.48 4.47
CA ARG A 49 -11.32 4.18 3.82
C ARG A 49 -10.96 4.25 2.35
N MET A 50 -10.20 3.25 1.91
CA MET A 50 -9.83 3.08 0.51
C MET A 50 -9.80 1.58 0.19
N THR A 51 -10.28 1.23 -0.99
CA THR A 51 -10.15 -0.11 -1.56
C THR A 51 -9.46 0.02 -2.90
N ASN A 52 -8.33 -0.64 -3.06
CA ASN A 52 -7.56 -0.58 -4.30
C ASN A 52 -7.37 -1.97 -4.89
N ARG A 53 -7.38 -2.04 -6.22
CA ARG A 53 -7.18 -3.26 -7.00
C ARG A 53 -6.18 -3.00 -8.11
N GLY A 54 -5.22 -3.91 -8.23
CA GLY A 54 -4.28 -3.92 -9.34
C GLY A 54 -4.39 -5.21 -10.12
N LYS A 55 -4.26 -5.11 -11.43
CA LYS A 55 -4.13 -6.25 -12.34
C LYS A 55 -2.97 -5.97 -13.27
N ASP A 56 -2.08 -6.92 -13.36
CA ASP A 56 -0.95 -6.84 -14.26
C ASP A 56 -0.72 -8.18 -14.95
N HIS A 57 -0.14 -8.14 -16.11
CA HIS A 57 0.11 -9.33 -16.90
C HIS A 57 1.38 -9.13 -17.73
N SER A 58 2.18 -10.17 -17.76
CA SER A 58 3.39 -10.21 -18.59
C SER A 58 3.42 -11.49 -19.40
N SER A 59 3.76 -11.39 -20.68
CA SER A 59 3.92 -12.52 -21.58
C SER A 59 5.40 -12.75 -21.92
N LYS A 60 5.72 -13.97 -22.36
CA LYS A 60 7.06 -14.30 -22.88
C LYS A 60 7.49 -13.28 -23.95
N PRO A 61 8.72 -12.75 -23.88
CA PRO A 61 9.27 -11.89 -24.92
C PRO A 61 9.33 -12.61 -26.28
N THR A 62 9.18 -11.86 -27.34
CA THR A 62 9.23 -12.41 -28.74
C THR A 62 10.62 -12.95 -29.16
N PRO A 63 11.75 -12.31 -28.79
CA PRO A 63 13.06 -12.87 -29.08
C PRO A 63 13.29 -14.21 -28.36
N ASN A 64 13.82 -15.20 -29.10
CA ASN A 64 14.05 -16.57 -28.56
C ASN A 64 15.15 -16.65 -27.50
N ASP A 65 15.95 -15.59 -27.37
CA ASP A 65 17.06 -15.45 -26.41
C ASP A 65 16.62 -14.80 -25.08
N GLN A 66 15.34 -14.42 -24.95
CA GLN A 66 14.80 -13.81 -23.74
C GLN A 66 13.79 -14.73 -23.04
N PHE A 67 13.88 -14.79 -21.72
CA PHE A 67 13.05 -15.65 -20.91
C PHE A 67 12.26 -14.84 -19.88
N LEU A 68 11.03 -15.27 -19.64
CA LEU A 68 10.22 -14.80 -18.52
C LEU A 68 10.45 -15.73 -17.33
N THR A 69 10.88 -15.18 -16.21
CA THR A 69 11.13 -15.95 -14.98
C THR A 69 10.28 -15.39 -13.83
N GLY A 70 9.75 -16.28 -13.02
CA GLY A 70 9.05 -15.93 -11.78
C GLY A 70 10.04 -15.65 -10.64
N THR A 71 9.61 -14.85 -9.66
CA THR A 71 10.37 -14.62 -8.42
C THR A 71 10.20 -15.75 -7.41
N TRP A 72 9.21 -16.62 -7.59
CA TRP A 72 9.03 -17.84 -6.82
C TRP A 72 9.51 -19.05 -7.61
N PRO A 73 10.15 -20.02 -6.93
CA PRO A 73 10.54 -21.25 -7.58
C PRO A 73 9.33 -22.00 -8.10
N GLN A 74 9.52 -22.63 -9.26
CA GLN A 74 8.52 -23.45 -9.92
C GLN A 74 8.95 -24.91 -9.85
N ILE A 75 8.00 -25.83 -9.84
CA ILE A 75 8.31 -27.26 -9.92
C ILE A 75 8.83 -27.64 -11.30
N SER A 76 8.30 -27.00 -12.35
CA SER A 76 8.75 -27.25 -13.71
C SER A 76 9.94 -26.35 -14.03
N ASN A 77 11.00 -26.92 -14.59
CA ASN A 77 12.17 -26.18 -15.08
C ASN A 77 11.90 -25.55 -16.46
N GLN A 78 10.66 -25.49 -16.88
CA GLN A 78 10.25 -24.94 -18.17
C GLN A 78 10.14 -23.40 -18.13
N PRO A 79 10.48 -22.72 -19.22
CA PRO A 79 10.30 -21.27 -19.30
C PRO A 79 8.82 -20.90 -19.22
N LEU A 80 8.54 -19.76 -18.57
CA LEU A 80 7.18 -19.26 -18.46
C LEU A 80 6.68 -18.69 -19.78
N SER A 81 5.44 -19.02 -20.13
CA SER A 81 4.70 -18.42 -21.23
C SER A 81 4.02 -17.11 -20.83
N GLY A 82 3.63 -16.97 -19.57
CA GLY A 82 2.97 -15.79 -19.06
C GLY A 82 2.87 -15.73 -17.54
N ILE A 83 2.67 -14.52 -17.04
CA ILE A 83 2.44 -14.24 -15.62
C ILE A 83 1.22 -13.33 -15.52
N GLN A 84 0.31 -13.63 -14.59
CA GLN A 84 -0.80 -12.76 -14.23
C GLN A 84 -0.72 -12.42 -12.74
N SER A 85 -0.89 -11.15 -12.41
CA SER A 85 -0.92 -10.63 -11.05
C SER A 85 -2.25 -9.97 -10.76
N HIS A 86 -2.85 -10.30 -9.64
CA HIS A 86 -4.03 -9.63 -9.10
C HIS A 86 -3.76 -9.27 -7.65
N ILE A 87 -3.79 -7.98 -7.35
CA ILE A 87 -3.60 -7.47 -6.00
C ILE A 87 -4.83 -6.69 -5.55
N HIS A 88 -5.24 -6.89 -4.31
CA HIS A 88 -6.38 -6.23 -3.70
C HIS A 88 -5.99 -5.74 -2.32
N LEU A 89 -6.19 -4.45 -2.04
CA LEU A 89 -5.90 -3.81 -0.77
C LEU A 89 -7.17 -3.16 -0.23
N ASN A 90 -7.52 -3.49 1.00
CA ASN A 90 -8.49 -2.75 1.81
C ASN A 90 -7.71 -1.98 2.88
N TYR A 91 -7.89 -0.68 2.89
CA TYR A 91 -7.24 0.23 3.82
C TYR A 91 -8.29 0.97 4.63
N ASN A 92 -8.17 0.90 5.95
CA ASN A 92 -9.00 1.65 6.87
C ASN A 92 -8.12 2.26 7.95
N MET A 93 -8.38 3.52 8.28
CA MET A 93 -7.67 4.23 9.33
C MET A 93 -8.61 5.17 10.07
N PHE A 94 -8.52 5.16 11.37
CA PHE A 94 -9.19 6.07 12.28
C PHE A 94 -8.16 6.89 13.02
N ASP A 95 -8.30 8.21 12.97
CA ASP A 95 -7.45 9.17 13.66
C ASP A 95 -8.29 10.00 14.64
N TRP A 96 -7.77 10.19 15.82
CA TRP A 96 -8.29 11.11 16.83
C TRP A 96 -7.18 12.06 17.25
N PHE A 97 -7.40 13.36 17.06
CA PHE A 97 -6.42 14.39 17.34
C PHE A 97 -6.94 15.45 18.29
N VAL A 98 -6.04 15.91 19.15
CA VAL A 98 -6.13 17.18 19.86
C VAL A 98 -5.16 18.13 19.20
N ILE A 99 -5.64 19.30 18.82
CA ILE A 99 -4.92 20.25 17.98
C ILE A 99 -4.85 21.58 18.72
N ARG A 100 -3.67 22.18 18.74
CA ARG A 100 -3.46 23.54 19.22
C ARG A 100 -3.19 24.45 18.03
N VAL A 101 -3.98 25.54 17.93
CA VAL A 101 -3.86 26.51 16.85
C VAL A 101 -3.05 27.70 17.32
N PHE A 102 -2.11 28.16 16.49
CA PHE A 102 -1.28 29.33 16.69
C PHE A 102 -1.36 30.26 15.49
N PHE A 103 -1.32 31.56 15.72
CA PHE A 103 -1.27 32.60 14.70
C PHE A 103 0.00 33.42 14.88
N PRO A 104 1.17 32.98 14.37
CA PRO A 104 2.43 33.72 14.51
C PRO A 104 2.39 35.09 13.84
N ASN A 105 1.64 35.19 12.74
CA ASN A 105 1.36 36.45 12.03
C ASN A 105 0.00 36.37 11.29
N PRO A 106 -0.54 37.45 10.73
CA PRO A 106 -1.82 37.47 10.04
C PRO A 106 -1.90 36.56 8.80
N HIS A 107 -0.75 36.20 8.22
CA HIS A 107 -0.67 35.38 7.01
C HIS A 107 -0.37 33.91 7.31
N LEU A 108 -0.18 33.53 8.58
CA LEU A 108 0.24 32.18 8.93
C LEU A 108 -0.60 31.63 10.08
N ARG A 109 -1.24 30.50 9.82
CA ARG A 109 -1.91 29.68 10.83
C ARG A 109 -1.15 28.35 10.98
N LEU A 110 -0.61 28.11 12.16
CA LEU A 110 0.09 26.88 12.51
C LEU A 110 -0.79 26.05 13.44
N ARG A 111 -0.97 24.79 13.11
CA ARG A 111 -1.68 23.81 13.94
C ARG A 111 -0.72 22.69 14.32
N ILE A 112 -0.49 22.51 15.62
CA ILE A 112 0.27 21.38 16.16
C ILE A 112 -0.73 20.39 16.69
N LEU A 113 -0.56 19.13 16.36
CA LEU A 113 -1.51 18.08 16.69
C LEU A 113 -0.83 16.84 17.26
N GLY A 114 -1.53 16.19 18.14
CA GLY A 114 -1.16 14.90 18.70
C GLY A 114 -2.41 14.13 19.07
N GLY A 115 -2.32 12.80 19.04
CA GLY A 115 -3.47 11.98 19.35
C GLY A 115 -3.24 10.50 19.15
N ALA A 116 -4.34 9.76 19.08
CA ALA A 116 -4.35 8.33 18.88
C ALA A 116 -4.77 8.00 17.45
N CYS A 117 -4.31 6.87 16.95
CA CYS A 117 -4.73 6.32 15.68
C CYS A 117 -4.93 4.82 15.76
N ALA A 118 -5.81 4.30 14.92
CA ALA A 118 -6.01 2.87 14.72
C ALA A 118 -6.12 2.58 13.23
N ALA A 119 -5.54 1.46 12.80
CA ALA A 119 -5.56 1.05 11.42
C ALA A 119 -5.88 -0.43 11.31
N TRP A 120 -6.67 -0.79 10.28
CA TRP A 120 -6.89 -2.17 9.90
C TRP A 120 -6.85 -2.28 8.38
N MET A 121 -6.00 -3.20 7.93
CA MET A 121 -5.66 -3.34 6.53
C MET A 121 -5.59 -4.80 6.16
N ASP A 122 -6.04 -5.10 4.94
CA ASP A 122 -6.01 -6.43 4.34
C ASP A 122 -5.44 -6.35 2.94
N GLN A 123 -4.53 -7.23 2.60
CA GLN A 123 -4.07 -7.40 1.24
C GLN A 123 -4.20 -8.86 0.82
N ASP A 124 -4.75 -9.07 -0.37
CA ASP A 124 -4.80 -10.37 -1.06
C ASP A 124 -4.08 -10.23 -2.40
N TRP A 125 -2.94 -10.89 -2.53
CA TRP A 125 -2.14 -10.88 -3.75
C TRP A 125 -2.08 -12.26 -4.34
N LYS A 126 -2.63 -12.43 -5.56
CA LYS A 126 -2.67 -13.66 -6.32
C LYS A 126 -1.82 -13.53 -7.57
N LEU A 127 -0.84 -14.43 -7.70
CA LEU A 127 -0.01 -14.60 -8.87
C LEU A 127 -0.33 -15.94 -9.55
N ARG A 128 -0.37 -15.95 -10.87
CA ARG A 128 -0.49 -17.14 -11.68
C ARG A 128 0.64 -17.17 -12.70
N TYR A 129 1.40 -18.24 -12.68
CA TYR A 129 2.43 -18.54 -13.67
C TYR A 129 1.90 -19.58 -14.62
N TYR A 130 2.02 -19.31 -15.90
CA TYR A 130 1.70 -20.22 -16.99
C TYR A 130 3.01 -20.70 -17.57
N ASP A 131 3.14 -22.02 -17.69
CA ASP A 131 4.28 -22.67 -18.32
C ASP A 131 4.05 -22.81 -19.83
N SER A 132 5.08 -23.20 -20.58
CA SER A 132 4.98 -23.63 -21.98
C SER A 132 4.21 -24.95 -22.15
N THR A 133 4.12 -25.75 -21.11
CA THR A 133 3.18 -26.87 -20.95
C THR A 133 1.89 -26.35 -20.29
N PRO A 134 0.76 -27.09 -20.34
CA PRO A 134 -0.50 -26.63 -19.75
C PRO A 134 -0.50 -26.54 -18.20
N ASN A 135 0.66 -26.50 -17.56
CA ASN A 135 0.79 -26.41 -16.11
C ASN A 135 0.60 -24.97 -15.64
N THR A 136 -0.05 -24.81 -14.50
CA THR A 136 -0.29 -23.50 -13.88
C THR A 136 0.15 -23.51 -12.42
N THR A 137 1.04 -22.60 -12.04
CA THR A 137 1.39 -22.38 -10.65
C THR A 137 0.68 -21.15 -10.12
N THR A 138 -0.09 -21.33 -9.07
CA THR A 138 -0.81 -20.24 -8.39
C THR A 138 -0.17 -19.98 -7.03
N ILE A 139 0.18 -18.73 -6.78
CA ILE A 139 0.69 -18.25 -5.51
C ILE A 139 -0.30 -17.25 -4.97
N ARG A 140 -0.67 -17.38 -3.72
CA ARG A 140 -1.56 -16.45 -3.03
C ARG A 140 -0.95 -16.04 -1.72
N ASN A 141 -0.67 -14.75 -1.57
CA ASN A 141 -0.21 -14.13 -0.35
C ASN A 141 -1.32 -13.25 0.21
N LYS A 142 -1.70 -13.53 1.45
CA LYS A 142 -2.66 -12.71 2.19
C LYS A 142 -1.99 -12.22 3.45
N TRP A 143 -2.10 -10.92 3.72
CA TRP A 143 -1.77 -10.41 5.03
C TRP A 143 -2.88 -9.52 5.57
N HIS A 144 -2.96 -9.50 6.86
CA HIS A 144 -3.90 -8.72 7.64
C HIS A 144 -3.15 -8.02 8.77
N PHE A 145 -3.44 -6.74 8.98
CA PHE A 145 -2.88 -5.93 10.05
C PHE A 145 -3.98 -5.21 10.80
N VAL A 146 -3.96 -5.29 12.11
CA VAL A 146 -4.79 -4.49 13.02
C VAL A 146 -3.90 -3.92 14.09
N GLY A 147 -3.84 -2.59 14.19
CA GLY A 147 -2.99 -1.93 15.15
C GLY A 147 -3.55 -0.60 15.63
N ALA A 148 -3.08 -0.17 16.78
CA ALA A 148 -3.38 1.13 17.36
C ALA A 148 -2.10 1.77 17.89
N GLY A 149 -2.11 3.09 17.98
CA GLY A 149 -0.93 3.80 18.41
C GLY A 149 -1.11 5.30 18.55
N LEU A 150 0.00 6.01 18.54
CA LEU A 150 0.04 7.46 18.64
C LEU A 150 0.44 8.07 17.31
N LYS A 151 -0.16 9.21 17.00
CA LYS A 151 0.13 10.00 15.80
C LYS A 151 0.27 11.46 16.17
N SER A 152 1.30 12.11 15.66
CA SER A 152 1.56 13.54 15.86
C SER A 152 1.86 14.20 14.53
N GLY A 153 1.78 15.52 14.49
CA GLY A 153 2.09 16.25 13.27
C GLY A 153 1.90 17.75 13.39
N SER A 154 2.05 18.38 12.26
CA SER A 154 1.80 19.81 12.11
C SER A 154 1.09 20.09 10.80
N MET A 155 0.31 21.18 10.79
CA MET A 155 -0.33 21.71 9.61
C MET A 155 -0.10 23.22 9.57
N VAL A 156 0.27 23.72 8.40
CA VAL A 156 0.56 25.13 8.15
C VAL A 156 -0.36 25.59 7.04
N ASP A 157 -1.10 26.67 7.30
CA ASP A 157 -1.88 27.37 6.30
C ASP A 157 -1.25 28.75 6.08
N TRP A 158 -0.82 29.01 4.85
CA TRP A 158 -0.20 30.25 4.44
C TRP A 158 -1.18 31.05 3.56
N TYR A 159 -1.70 32.14 4.10
CA TYR A 159 -2.69 33.00 3.47
C TYR A 159 -2.03 33.98 2.49
N TRP A 160 -2.46 33.89 1.21
CA TRP A 160 -2.08 34.86 0.17
C TRP A 160 -3.08 36.00 0.11
N THR A 161 -4.36 35.68 0.33
CA THR A 161 -5.47 36.61 0.45
C THR A 161 -6.34 36.15 1.61
N GLY A 162 -7.37 36.96 1.96
CA GLY A 162 -8.29 36.56 3.04
C GLY A 162 -8.98 35.22 2.83
N ASP A 163 -9.19 34.79 1.57
CA ASP A 163 -9.96 33.61 1.22
C ASP A 163 -9.10 32.48 0.63
N LEU A 164 -7.93 32.79 0.06
CA LEU A 164 -7.06 31.83 -0.62
C LEU A 164 -5.76 31.62 0.15
N TYR A 165 -5.42 30.36 0.41
CA TYR A 165 -4.21 29.99 1.15
C TYR A 165 -3.67 28.63 0.70
N MET A 166 -2.40 28.37 1.01
CA MET A 166 -1.72 27.11 0.80
C MET A 166 -1.73 26.30 2.09
N THR A 167 -2.19 25.07 2.04
CA THR A 167 -2.16 24.13 3.17
C THR A 167 -1.05 23.14 2.97
N THR A 168 -0.19 22.99 3.95
CA THR A 168 0.83 21.94 4.06
C THR A 168 0.64 21.21 5.36
N ALA A 169 0.67 19.88 5.35
CA ALA A 169 0.59 19.10 6.57
C ALA A 169 1.57 17.93 6.53
N GLY A 170 2.14 17.62 7.69
CA GLY A 170 2.98 16.46 7.92
C GLY A 170 2.56 15.72 9.17
N TYR A 171 2.43 14.40 9.09
CA TYR A 171 2.07 13.55 10.22
C TYR A 171 3.03 12.40 10.34
N PHE A 172 3.30 11.99 11.56
CA PHE A 172 4.10 10.84 11.92
C PHE A 172 3.36 10.02 12.96
N GLY A 173 3.28 8.72 12.75
CA GLY A 173 2.59 7.79 13.66
C GLY A 173 3.40 6.53 13.91
N ILE A 174 3.27 6.00 15.13
CA ILE A 174 3.80 4.70 15.53
C ILE A 174 2.63 3.89 16.07
N LEU A 175 2.39 2.74 15.45
CA LEU A 175 1.34 1.81 15.83
C LEU A 175 1.96 0.49 16.26
N LEU A 176 1.40 -0.13 17.29
CA LEU A 176 1.67 -1.51 17.64
C LEU A 176 0.46 -2.33 17.24
N GLY A 177 0.67 -3.41 16.52
CA GLY A 177 -0.44 -4.19 15.99
C GLY A 177 -0.12 -5.64 15.75
N SER A 178 -1.19 -6.43 15.67
CA SER A 178 -1.15 -7.82 15.23
C SER A 178 -1.07 -7.87 13.72
N TYR A 179 -0.10 -8.60 13.22
CA TYR A 179 0.12 -8.86 11.81
C TYR A 179 0.04 -10.35 11.54
N SER A 180 -0.82 -10.75 10.64
CA SER A 180 -0.89 -12.13 10.16
C SER A 180 -0.57 -12.20 8.68
N ASN A 181 0.23 -13.16 8.29
CA ASN A 181 0.58 -13.42 6.89
C ASN A 181 0.34 -14.89 6.58
N HIS A 182 -0.29 -15.15 5.43
CA HIS A 182 -0.56 -16.48 4.94
C HIS A 182 -0.18 -16.57 3.46
N SER A 183 0.70 -17.50 3.14
CA SER A 183 1.20 -17.74 1.79
C SER A 183 0.94 -19.18 1.37
N ARG A 184 0.23 -19.35 0.27
CA ARG A 184 -0.07 -20.66 -0.32
C ARG A 184 0.40 -20.72 -1.76
N GLN A 185 1.11 -21.78 -2.11
CA GLN A 185 1.52 -22.08 -3.47
C GLN A 185 1.00 -23.44 -3.89
N THR A 186 0.36 -23.51 -5.04
CA THR A 186 -0.16 -24.73 -5.64
C THR A 186 0.25 -24.78 -7.10
N THR A 187 0.61 -25.98 -7.58
CA THR A 187 0.84 -26.23 -9.00
C THR A 187 -0.18 -27.25 -9.49
N THR A 188 -0.83 -26.93 -10.58
CA THR A 188 -1.76 -27.81 -11.27
C THR A 188 -1.03 -28.40 -12.46
N PHE A 189 -0.88 -29.72 -12.48
CA PHE A 189 -0.34 -30.47 -13.61
C PHE A 189 -1.49 -30.96 -14.49
N GLN A 190 -1.34 -30.79 -15.79
CA GLN A 190 -2.25 -31.37 -16.77
C GLN A 190 -1.48 -32.42 -17.60
N PRO A 191 -1.22 -33.61 -17.07
CA PRO A 191 -0.50 -34.64 -17.82
C PRO A 191 -1.33 -35.26 -18.99
N THR A 192 -2.65 -35.19 -18.88
CA THR A 192 -3.61 -35.61 -19.92
C THR A 192 -4.91 -34.87 -19.78
N ALA A 193 -5.70 -34.78 -20.83
CA ALA A 193 -6.90 -33.92 -20.94
C ALA A 193 -7.98 -34.09 -19.82
N ASN A 194 -7.84 -35.08 -18.96
CA ASN A 194 -8.83 -35.41 -17.93
C ASN A 194 -8.32 -35.40 -16.48
N ASP A 195 -7.06 -35.04 -16.23
CA ASP A 195 -6.48 -35.16 -14.88
C ASP A 195 -5.88 -33.84 -14.43
N ASN A 196 -6.71 -33.00 -13.76
CA ASN A 196 -6.29 -31.75 -13.12
C ASN A 196 -5.80 -32.03 -11.69
N THR A 197 -4.61 -32.63 -11.57
CA THR A 197 -4.03 -32.84 -10.23
C THR A 197 -3.39 -31.58 -9.71
N SER A 198 -3.95 -31.02 -8.65
CA SER A 198 -3.39 -29.85 -7.95
C SER A 198 -2.54 -30.28 -6.76
N VAL A 199 -1.25 -30.00 -6.81
CA VAL A 199 -0.30 -30.34 -5.76
C VAL A 199 0.02 -29.10 -4.94
N PRO A 200 -0.25 -29.08 -3.63
CA PRO A 200 0.19 -28.01 -2.76
C PRO A 200 1.72 -28.09 -2.58
N ILE A 201 2.43 -27.02 -2.90
CA ILE A 201 3.89 -26.93 -2.73
C ILE A 201 4.19 -26.29 -1.39
N ARG A 202 3.39 -25.32 -1.00
CA ARG A 202 3.61 -24.50 0.18
C ARG A 202 2.29 -24.03 0.77
N ASN A 203 2.23 -24.07 2.09
CA ASN A 203 1.11 -23.52 2.86
C ASN A 203 1.64 -23.05 4.21
N ASN A 204 2.06 -21.79 4.28
CA ASN A 204 2.67 -21.22 5.47
C ASN A 204 1.95 -19.97 5.91
N GLY A 205 1.87 -19.83 7.23
CA GLY A 205 1.32 -18.65 7.84
C GLY A 205 2.01 -18.37 9.18
N TYR A 206 2.01 -17.13 9.59
CA TYR A 206 2.46 -16.73 10.90
C TYR A 206 1.66 -15.54 11.42
N LEU A 207 1.69 -15.42 12.72
CA LEU A 207 1.13 -14.32 13.47
C LEU A 207 2.26 -13.65 14.24
N ASP A 208 2.33 -12.33 14.15
CA ASP A 208 3.36 -11.54 14.81
C ASP A 208 2.75 -10.25 15.38
N THR A 209 3.38 -9.74 16.41
CA THR A 209 3.06 -8.42 16.97
C THR A 209 4.23 -7.48 16.69
N ARG A 210 3.98 -6.46 15.88
CA ARG A 210 5.05 -5.57 15.42
C ARG A 210 4.74 -4.11 15.53
N PRO A 211 5.77 -3.28 15.75
CA PRO A 211 5.66 -1.84 15.58
C PRO A 211 5.64 -1.48 14.09
N THR A 212 4.72 -0.62 13.69
CA THR A 212 4.58 -0.11 12.34
C THR A 212 4.62 1.41 12.38
N VAL A 213 5.39 2.01 11.48
CA VAL A 213 5.53 3.45 11.38
C VAL A 213 4.74 3.94 10.17
N THR A 214 4.00 5.04 10.33
CA THR A 214 3.33 5.74 9.23
C THR A 214 3.79 7.17 9.14
N MET A 215 4.01 7.64 7.92
CA MET A 215 4.29 9.02 7.58
C MET A 215 3.29 9.49 6.54
N GLN A 216 2.73 10.69 6.74
CA GLN A 216 1.77 11.26 5.81
C GLN A 216 2.15 12.71 5.54
N MET A 217 2.15 13.09 4.27
CA MET A 217 2.40 14.46 3.83
C MET A 217 1.26 14.88 2.90
N LEU A 218 0.85 16.13 3.01
CA LEU A 218 -0.23 16.72 2.23
C LEU A 218 0.16 18.15 1.88
N LEU A 219 -0.06 18.53 0.61
CA LEU A 219 0.25 19.87 0.10
C LEU A 219 -0.78 20.25 -0.96
N GLY A 220 -1.37 21.44 -0.84
CA GLY A 220 -2.27 21.96 -1.87
C GLY A 220 -2.94 23.27 -1.51
N PRO A 221 -3.53 23.95 -2.50
CA PRO A 221 -4.32 25.15 -2.31
C PRO A 221 -5.62 24.87 -1.56
N SER A 222 -6.03 25.85 -0.77
CA SER A 222 -7.29 25.89 -0.04
C SER A 222 -7.98 27.22 -0.31
N TYR A 223 -9.30 27.15 -0.44
CA TYR A 223 -10.16 28.32 -0.57
C TYR A 223 -11.23 28.27 0.52
N GLN A 224 -11.44 29.38 1.23
CA GLN A 224 -12.49 29.51 2.23
C GLN A 224 -13.44 30.65 1.88
N LYS A 225 -14.70 30.47 2.21
CA LYS A 225 -15.73 31.49 2.11
C LYS A 225 -16.47 31.57 3.43
N ASN A 226 -16.50 32.78 4.01
CA ASN A 226 -17.23 33.05 5.22
C ASN A 226 -18.63 33.58 4.88
N PHE A 227 -19.65 32.99 5.47
CA PHE A 227 -21.03 33.42 5.42
C PHE A 227 -21.44 33.90 6.83
N PRO A 228 -22.56 34.60 6.99
CA PRO A 228 -22.97 35.13 8.30
C PRO A 228 -23.10 34.06 9.40
N CYS A 229 -23.49 32.84 9.07
CA CYS A 229 -23.68 31.73 10.03
C CYS A 229 -22.73 30.55 9.79
N ASN A 230 -22.08 30.44 8.63
CA ASN A 230 -21.32 29.26 8.25
C ASN A 230 -20.04 29.64 7.55
N ARG A 231 -19.02 28.79 7.65
CA ARG A 231 -17.82 28.87 6.83
C ARG A 231 -17.70 27.60 5.99
N ILE A 232 -17.41 27.77 4.71
CA ILE A 232 -17.14 26.66 3.79
C ILE A 232 -15.67 26.74 3.36
N GLU A 233 -14.94 25.66 3.51
CA GLU A 233 -13.56 25.51 3.09
C GLU A 233 -13.43 24.38 2.08
N PHE A 234 -12.80 24.66 0.96
CA PHE A 234 -12.43 23.67 -0.05
C PHE A 234 -10.92 23.55 -0.16
N PHE A 235 -10.43 22.33 -0.11
CA PHE A 235 -9.02 22.00 -0.32
C PHE A 235 -8.89 21.04 -1.49
N ALA A 236 -7.86 21.21 -2.32
CA ALA A 236 -7.45 20.24 -3.33
C ALA A 236 -5.91 20.16 -3.34
N GLY A 237 -5.35 18.98 -3.20
CA GLY A 237 -3.90 18.85 -3.09
C GLY A 237 -3.41 17.43 -3.30
N PHE A 238 -2.10 17.28 -3.25
CA PHE A 238 -1.42 16.01 -3.34
C PHE A 238 -1.14 15.44 -1.95
N GLU A 239 -1.38 14.17 -1.77
CA GLU A 239 -1.18 13.45 -0.51
C GLU A 239 -0.32 12.21 -0.75
N VAL A 240 0.63 11.99 0.15
CA VAL A 240 1.44 10.77 0.22
C VAL A 240 1.34 10.20 1.62
N THR A 241 1.04 8.91 1.73
CA THR A 241 1.05 8.16 2.99
C THR A 241 1.95 6.96 2.83
N SER A 242 2.99 6.87 3.64
CA SER A 242 3.96 5.79 3.65
C SER A 242 3.84 4.97 4.93
N TRP A 243 3.90 3.64 4.80
CA TRP A 243 3.89 2.69 5.88
C TRP A 243 5.17 1.86 5.85
N PHE A 244 5.83 1.74 6.98
CA PHE A 244 7.05 0.99 7.14
C PHE A 244 6.78 -0.23 8.03
N ASN A 245 7.51 -1.32 7.77
CA ASN A 245 7.39 -2.58 8.50
C ASN A 245 5.98 -3.21 8.43
N LEU A 246 5.27 -2.99 7.31
CA LEU A 246 3.93 -3.50 7.11
C LEU A 246 3.85 -4.57 6.04
N GLN A 247 4.51 -4.36 4.89
CA GLN A 247 4.39 -5.28 3.77
C GLN A 247 5.50 -6.32 3.80
N GLU A 248 5.12 -7.59 3.82
CA GLU A 248 6.04 -8.72 3.75
C GLU A 248 5.60 -9.74 2.72
N ILE A 249 6.58 -10.30 2.04
CA ILE A 249 6.38 -11.33 1.04
C ILE A 249 7.29 -12.51 1.39
N TYR A 250 6.69 -13.67 1.61
CA TYR A 250 7.41 -14.91 1.72
C TYR A 250 8.00 -15.32 0.38
N ARG A 251 9.26 -15.68 0.39
CA ARG A 251 9.92 -16.33 -0.74
C ARG A 251 10.46 -17.67 -0.32
N SER A 252 10.24 -18.69 -1.14
CA SER A 252 10.89 -19.99 -1.01
C SER A 252 12.12 -20.02 -1.91
N THR A 253 13.15 -20.73 -1.47
CA THR A 253 14.41 -20.90 -2.26
C THR A 253 14.40 -22.14 -3.13
N SER A 254 13.45 -23.05 -2.95
CA SER A 254 13.37 -24.32 -3.67
C SER A 254 12.02 -24.55 -4.31
N GLY A 255 12.03 -25.04 -5.55
CA GLY A 255 10.85 -25.52 -6.25
C GLY A 255 10.40 -26.92 -5.86
N SER A 256 11.24 -27.66 -5.13
CA SER A 256 10.90 -29.00 -4.65
C SER A 256 10.11 -28.93 -3.35
N PRO A 257 8.92 -29.57 -3.25
CA PRO A 257 8.13 -29.59 -2.02
C PRO A 257 8.90 -30.16 -0.81
N GLN A 258 9.79 -31.12 -1.07
CA GLN A 258 10.56 -31.79 -0.03
C GLN A 258 11.72 -30.95 0.51
N ASN A 259 12.23 -30.01 -0.28
CA ASN A 259 13.36 -29.16 0.05
C ASN A 259 12.99 -27.67 0.14
N ALA A 260 11.73 -27.34 0.09
CA ALA A 260 11.26 -25.95 0.17
C ALA A 260 11.53 -25.40 1.58
N LYS A 261 12.65 -24.70 1.72
CA LYS A 261 12.96 -23.92 2.92
C LYS A 261 12.55 -22.47 2.67
N GLU A 262 11.85 -21.92 3.63
CA GLU A 262 11.56 -20.51 3.64
C GLU A 262 12.75 -19.76 4.22
N THR A 263 13.29 -18.85 3.47
CA THR A 263 14.53 -18.21 3.88
C THR A 263 14.46 -16.70 3.88
N TRP A 264 13.44 -16.09 3.28
CA TRP A 264 13.43 -14.64 3.13
C TRP A 264 12.05 -14.05 3.42
N ILE A 265 12.01 -13.22 4.45
CA ILE A 265 10.94 -12.24 4.67
C ILE A 265 11.46 -10.94 4.07
N ASN A 266 10.83 -10.46 3.03
CA ASN A 266 11.18 -9.18 2.44
C ASN A 266 10.21 -8.13 2.99
N SER A 267 10.66 -7.38 3.99
CA SER A 267 9.91 -6.23 4.50
C SER A 267 10.12 -5.03 3.58
N SER A 268 9.04 -4.46 3.09
CA SER A 268 9.07 -3.31 2.20
C SER A 268 8.17 -2.18 2.70
N MET A 269 8.44 -1.00 2.19
CA MET A 269 7.58 0.17 2.40
C MET A 269 6.36 0.07 1.49
N MET A 270 5.18 0.33 2.02
CA MET A 270 3.96 0.57 1.25
C MET A 270 3.71 2.07 1.18
N ALA A 271 3.61 2.62 -0.02
CA ALA A 271 3.30 4.02 -0.24
C ALA A 271 1.98 4.16 -1.01
N LEU A 272 1.08 5.00 -0.50
CA LEU A 272 -0.16 5.42 -1.12
C LEU A 272 -0.03 6.90 -1.46
N TYR A 273 -0.28 7.27 -2.69
CA TYR A 273 -0.18 8.65 -3.12
C TYR A 273 -1.27 9.00 -4.14
N GLY A 274 -1.70 10.24 -4.14
CA GLY A 274 -2.74 10.68 -5.05
C GLY A 274 -3.27 12.07 -4.77
N LEU A 275 -4.28 12.44 -5.54
CA LEU A 275 -5.02 13.69 -5.34
C LEU A 275 -6.01 13.51 -4.18
N SER A 276 -6.00 14.46 -3.25
CA SER A 276 -6.94 14.53 -2.13
C SER A 276 -7.74 15.82 -2.23
N THR A 277 -9.06 15.71 -2.14
CA THR A 277 -9.96 16.86 -2.07
C THR A 277 -10.73 16.81 -0.75
N ARG A 278 -10.97 17.97 -0.14
CA ARG A 278 -11.71 18.08 1.12
C ARG A 278 -12.68 19.24 1.06
N LEU A 279 -13.91 18.98 1.46
CA LEU A 279 -14.91 20.01 1.74
C LEU A 279 -15.15 20.03 3.25
N THR A 280 -14.98 21.21 3.88
CA THR A 280 -15.29 21.41 5.31
C THR A 280 -16.39 22.44 5.42
N VAL A 281 -17.37 22.19 6.27
CA VAL A 281 -18.46 23.11 6.59
C VAL A 281 -18.45 23.30 8.10
N ASP A 282 -18.27 24.54 8.53
CA ASP A 282 -18.32 24.94 9.94
C ASP A 282 -19.64 25.67 10.22
N PHE A 283 -20.31 25.32 11.32
CA PHE A 283 -21.60 25.85 11.76
C PHE A 283 -21.46 26.70 13.01
#